data_2b31c8764561a46e7fdb15851ba5aece
#
_entry.id   2b31c8764561a46e7fdb15851ba5aece
#
_cell.length_a   1.000
_cell.length_b   1.000
_cell.length_c   1.000
_cell.angle_alpha   90.00
_cell.angle_beta   90.00
_cell.angle_gamma   90.00
#
_symmetry.space_group_name_H-M   'P 1'
#
loop_
_entity.id
_entity.type
_entity.pdbx_description
1 polymer ?
#
loop_
_entity_poly.entity_id
_entity_poly.type
_entity_poly.pdbx_seq_one_letter_code
_entity_poly.pdbx_strand_id
1 'polypeptide(L)'
;MNLNTILGIACVVSLTLPIVIIFYNRYYIHKSLIAMLAYYGLGFIDNLLNENLIPGSITFGRIAGLIDNYTYVPLVLTALLFFCPGKQNQNKIKMLILAFLLYEIVIISVCGFTIKSIIYITGPGVGIILIYSFYLFIKQVKFTIFHGKNQGRLLMLAAVVFDCSCYTLIFFFNYIQKTPYQTDVFKLYYISSIISSLLMAIGLQLMNKRMKELQAIKITRKELAMVFHQ
;
A
#
# COMPACT_ATOMS: atom_id res chain seq x y z
N MET A 1 23.48 18.76 7.15
CA MET A 1 22.59 17.61 6.87
C MET A 1 22.13 17.74 5.42
N ASN A 2 22.37 16.72 4.60
CA ASN A 2 22.00 16.79 3.17
C ASN A 2 20.47 16.67 3.02
N LEU A 3 19.90 17.33 2.00
CA LEU A 3 18.47 17.30 1.71
C LEU A 3 17.92 15.86 1.63
N ASN A 4 18.69 14.94 1.04
CA ASN A 4 18.32 13.53 0.94
C ASN A 4 18.13 12.87 2.32
N THR A 5 19.03 13.12 3.27
CA THR A 5 18.92 12.60 4.64
C THR A 5 17.68 13.14 5.36
N ILE A 6 17.34 14.42 5.15
CA ILE A 6 16.13 15.02 5.71
C ILE A 6 14.88 14.35 5.14
N LEU A 7 14.84 14.16 3.81
CA LEU A 7 13.72 13.49 3.14
C LEU A 7 13.62 12.02 3.55
N GLY A 8 14.75 11.32 3.69
CA GLY A 8 14.77 9.92 4.16
C GLY A 8 14.20 9.78 5.56
N ILE A 9 14.63 10.62 6.51
CA ILE A 9 14.07 10.63 7.88
C ILE A 9 12.57 10.97 7.86
N ALA A 10 12.17 11.99 7.10
CA ALA A 10 10.76 12.36 6.96
C ALA A 10 9.92 11.20 6.37
N CYS A 11 10.48 10.46 5.40
CA CYS A 11 9.86 9.25 4.84
C CYS A 11 9.66 8.19 5.93
N VAL A 12 10.69 7.86 6.70
CA VAL A 12 10.60 6.90 7.81
C VAL A 12 9.53 7.31 8.81
N VAL A 13 9.48 8.58 9.22
CA VAL A 13 8.45 9.09 10.13
C VAL A 13 7.06 8.98 9.51
N SER A 14 6.89 9.33 8.25
CA SER A 14 5.58 9.27 7.58
C SER A 14 5.06 7.84 7.44
N LEU A 15 5.93 6.86 7.17
CA LEU A 15 5.58 5.43 7.08
C LEU A 15 5.07 4.86 8.42
N THR A 16 5.48 5.44 9.58
CA THR A 16 4.95 5.00 10.87
C THR A 16 3.48 5.34 11.07
N LEU A 17 2.97 6.40 10.42
CA LEU A 17 1.60 6.88 10.64
C LEU A 17 0.53 5.83 10.28
N PRO A 18 0.51 5.24 9.07
CA PRO A 18 -0.44 4.16 8.75
C PRO A 18 -0.30 2.97 9.69
N ILE A 19 0.93 2.58 10.05
CA ILE A 19 1.21 1.47 10.95
C ILE A 19 0.55 1.70 12.31
N VAL A 20 0.83 2.85 12.94
CA VAL A 20 0.27 3.22 14.26
C VAL A 20 -1.26 3.27 14.22
N ILE A 21 -1.85 3.87 13.17
CA ILE A 21 -3.30 3.98 13.04
C ILE A 21 -3.95 2.60 12.89
N ILE A 22 -3.35 1.69 12.11
CA ILE A 22 -3.85 0.32 11.93
C ILE A 22 -3.82 -0.44 13.27
N PHE A 23 -2.71 -0.33 14.03
CA PHE A 23 -2.60 -0.96 15.34
C PHE A 23 -3.55 -0.35 16.37
N TYR A 24 -3.57 0.97 16.51
CA TYR A 24 -4.39 1.66 17.51
C TYR A 24 -5.89 1.39 17.33
N ASN A 25 -6.36 1.37 16.08
CA ASN A 25 -7.76 1.11 15.76
C ASN A 25 -8.09 -0.40 15.60
N ARG A 26 -7.14 -1.28 15.86
CA ARG A 26 -7.28 -2.75 15.74
C ARG A 26 -7.73 -3.21 14.35
N TYR A 27 -7.34 -2.50 13.30
CA TYR A 27 -7.70 -2.84 11.92
C TYR A 27 -7.00 -4.10 11.40
N TYR A 28 -5.98 -4.60 12.10
CA TYR A 28 -5.32 -5.87 11.83
C TYR A 28 -6.26 -7.09 11.93
N ILE A 29 -7.47 -6.93 12.49
CA ILE A 29 -8.50 -7.99 12.46
C ILE A 29 -8.97 -8.27 11.02
N HIS A 30 -8.86 -7.29 10.13
CA HIS A 30 -9.24 -7.45 8.73
C HIS A 30 -8.06 -7.91 7.88
N LYS A 31 -8.15 -9.12 7.28
CA LYS A 31 -7.04 -9.77 6.53
C LYS A 31 -6.37 -8.87 5.49
N SER A 32 -7.15 -8.08 4.74
CA SER A 32 -6.58 -7.17 3.73
C SER A 32 -5.81 -5.99 4.33
N LEU A 33 -6.16 -5.56 5.55
CA LEU A 33 -5.43 -4.49 6.24
C LEU A 33 -4.17 -5.01 6.94
N ILE A 34 -4.08 -6.33 7.22
CA ILE A 34 -2.81 -6.97 7.60
C ILE A 34 -1.81 -6.88 6.44
N ALA A 35 -2.24 -7.12 5.21
CA ALA A 35 -1.34 -6.99 4.05
C ALA A 35 -0.83 -5.55 3.88
N MET A 36 -1.71 -4.56 4.11
CA MET A 36 -1.31 -3.15 4.12
C MET A 36 -0.33 -2.83 5.26
N LEU A 37 -0.56 -3.39 6.45
CA LEU A 37 0.35 -3.27 7.58
C LEU A 37 1.72 -3.88 7.27
N ALA A 38 1.75 -5.07 6.65
CA ALA A 38 2.98 -5.73 6.23
C ALA A 38 3.72 -4.90 5.17
N TYR A 39 3.01 -4.35 4.19
CA TYR A 39 3.57 -3.45 3.18
C TYR A 39 4.27 -2.24 3.80
N TYR A 40 3.57 -1.49 4.66
CA TYR A 40 4.18 -0.33 5.33
C TYR A 40 5.28 -0.73 6.31
N GLY A 41 5.16 -1.90 6.96
CA GLY A 41 6.16 -2.43 7.89
C GLY A 41 7.47 -2.80 7.19
N LEU A 42 7.40 -3.48 6.04
CA LEU A 42 8.58 -3.82 5.24
C LEU A 42 9.25 -2.56 4.68
N GLY A 43 8.49 -1.65 4.07
CA GLY A 43 9.02 -0.39 3.60
C GLY A 43 9.64 0.46 4.72
N PHE A 44 9.07 0.45 5.93
CA PHE A 44 9.64 1.10 7.09
C PHE A 44 11.00 0.50 7.49
N ILE A 45 11.10 -0.82 7.57
CA ILE A 45 12.35 -1.52 7.90
C ILE A 45 13.41 -1.26 6.83
N ASP A 46 13.05 -1.37 5.55
CA ASP A 46 13.97 -1.13 4.44
C ASP A 46 14.52 0.30 4.47
N ASN A 47 13.67 1.30 4.68
CA ASN A 47 14.11 2.69 4.80
C ASN A 47 14.97 2.95 6.04
N LEU A 48 14.69 2.32 7.20
CA LEU A 48 15.54 2.43 8.39
C LEU A 48 16.97 1.90 8.14
N LEU A 49 17.08 0.83 7.38
CA LEU A 49 18.37 0.23 7.02
C LEU A 49 19.11 1.08 5.98
N ASN A 50 18.41 1.56 4.96
CA ASN A 50 19.00 2.39 3.91
C ASN A 50 19.52 3.74 4.41
N GLU A 51 18.82 4.34 5.40
CA GLU A 51 19.24 5.58 6.04
C GLU A 51 20.26 5.38 7.18
N ASN A 52 20.73 4.13 7.40
CA ASN A 52 21.65 3.76 8.50
C ASN A 52 21.16 4.21 9.91
N LEU A 53 19.85 4.29 10.10
CA LEU A 53 19.25 4.60 11.41
C LEU A 53 19.30 3.39 12.34
N ILE A 54 19.41 2.20 11.80
CA ILE A 54 19.67 0.96 12.55
C ILE A 54 20.98 0.36 12.04
N PRO A 55 21.92 0.00 12.94
CA PRO A 55 23.15 -0.66 12.54
C PRO A 55 22.78 -2.05 11.96
N GLY A 56 23.02 -2.25 10.69
CA GLY A 56 22.82 -3.51 9.99
C GLY A 56 24.01 -3.88 9.14
N SER A 57 24.24 -5.18 8.92
CA SER A 57 25.22 -5.60 7.93
C SER A 57 24.70 -5.28 6.51
N ILE A 58 25.60 -4.97 5.58
CA ILE A 58 25.27 -4.74 4.15
C ILE A 58 24.47 -5.93 3.60
N THR A 59 24.76 -7.15 4.06
CA THR A 59 24.04 -8.37 3.67
C THR A 59 22.59 -8.35 4.15
N PHE A 60 22.34 -7.90 5.38
CA PHE A 60 20.99 -7.80 5.93
C PHE A 60 20.14 -6.76 5.18
N GLY A 61 20.71 -5.59 4.88
CA GLY A 61 20.03 -4.58 4.05
C GLY A 61 19.67 -5.11 2.67
N ARG A 62 20.57 -5.85 2.00
CA ARG A 62 20.26 -6.49 0.72
C ARG A 62 19.12 -7.50 0.82
N ILE A 63 19.10 -8.33 1.84
CA ILE A 63 18.04 -9.34 2.04
C ILE A 63 16.71 -8.64 2.30
N ALA A 64 16.68 -7.60 3.14
CA ALA A 64 15.47 -6.84 3.43
C ALA A 64 14.90 -6.20 2.15
N GLY A 65 15.73 -5.54 1.34
CA GLY A 65 15.32 -4.95 0.07
C GLY A 65 14.85 -6.00 -0.96
N LEU A 66 15.45 -7.19 -0.99
CA LEU A 66 14.96 -8.29 -1.82
C LEU A 66 13.57 -8.74 -1.37
N ILE A 67 13.37 -8.96 -0.08
CA ILE A 67 12.08 -9.37 0.48
C ILE A 67 11.00 -8.31 0.17
N ASP A 68 11.31 -7.03 0.38
CA ASP A 68 10.39 -5.94 0.08
C ASP A 68 9.97 -5.96 -1.39
N ASN A 69 10.92 -6.04 -2.32
CA ASN A 69 10.63 -6.07 -3.75
C ASN A 69 9.80 -7.28 -4.21
N TYR A 70 10.08 -8.48 -3.69
CA TYR A 70 9.31 -9.68 -4.05
C TYR A 70 7.92 -9.70 -3.43
N THR A 71 7.77 -9.21 -2.22
CA THR A 71 6.46 -9.20 -1.53
C THR A 71 5.58 -8.00 -1.90
N TYR A 72 6.14 -6.96 -2.52
CA TYR A 72 5.44 -5.74 -2.89
C TYR A 72 4.12 -5.99 -3.63
N VAL A 73 4.19 -6.68 -4.76
CA VAL A 73 3.02 -6.91 -5.62
C VAL A 73 1.94 -7.77 -4.93
N PRO A 74 2.25 -8.94 -4.35
CA PRO A 74 1.27 -9.73 -3.62
C PRO A 74 0.62 -8.99 -2.45
N LEU A 75 1.39 -8.20 -1.69
CA LEU A 75 0.86 -7.44 -0.56
C LEU A 75 -0.10 -6.35 -1.00
N VAL A 76 0.27 -5.54 -2.01
CA VAL A 76 -0.60 -4.47 -2.52
C VAL A 76 -1.86 -5.05 -3.15
N LEU A 77 -1.78 -6.12 -3.95
CA LEU A 77 -2.96 -6.78 -4.50
C LEU A 77 -3.88 -7.33 -3.39
N THR A 78 -3.30 -7.89 -2.33
CA THR A 78 -4.07 -8.37 -1.17
C THR A 78 -4.73 -7.20 -0.42
N ALA A 79 -4.05 -6.07 -0.27
CA ALA A 79 -4.62 -4.86 0.30
C ALA A 79 -5.78 -4.32 -0.55
N LEU A 80 -5.69 -4.39 -1.88
CA LEU A 80 -6.76 -3.97 -2.79
C LEU A 80 -8.05 -4.78 -2.64
N LEU A 81 -8.01 -6.00 -2.08
CA LEU A 81 -9.22 -6.78 -1.75
C LEU A 81 -10.16 -6.03 -0.80
N PHE A 82 -9.63 -5.16 0.06
CA PHE A 82 -10.43 -4.34 0.97
C PHE A 82 -11.39 -3.40 0.24
N PHE A 83 -11.00 -2.93 -0.94
CA PHE A 83 -11.76 -1.97 -1.73
C PHE A 83 -12.75 -2.62 -2.69
N CYS A 84 -12.70 -3.95 -2.86
CA CYS A 84 -13.53 -4.66 -3.81
C CYS A 84 -14.94 -4.90 -3.26
N PRO A 85 -15.97 -4.34 -3.90
CA PRO A 85 -17.34 -4.68 -3.59
C PRO A 85 -17.71 -6.05 -4.18
N GLY A 86 -18.31 -6.90 -3.35
CA GLY A 86 -18.87 -8.19 -3.77
C GLY A 86 -17.89 -9.34 -3.92
N LYS A 87 -18.36 -10.54 -3.61
CA LYS A 87 -17.54 -11.78 -3.63
C LYS A 87 -16.95 -12.09 -5.01
N GLN A 88 -17.68 -11.80 -6.09
CA GLN A 88 -17.21 -12.08 -7.44
C GLN A 88 -15.94 -11.28 -7.81
N ASN A 89 -15.91 -9.98 -7.49
CA ASN A 89 -14.72 -9.15 -7.73
C ASN A 89 -13.55 -9.54 -6.82
N GLN A 90 -13.84 -9.91 -5.57
CA GLN A 90 -12.81 -10.42 -4.66
C GLN A 90 -12.20 -11.72 -5.18
N ASN A 91 -13.01 -12.64 -5.75
CA ASN A 91 -12.51 -13.87 -6.33
C ASN A 91 -11.62 -13.62 -7.55
N LYS A 92 -11.94 -12.65 -8.40
CA LYS A 92 -11.08 -12.27 -9.54
C LYS A 92 -9.70 -11.79 -9.06
N ILE A 93 -9.64 -10.95 -8.02
CA ILE A 93 -8.33 -10.52 -7.46
C ILE A 93 -7.60 -11.71 -6.83
N LYS A 94 -8.27 -12.58 -6.09
CA LYS A 94 -7.62 -13.76 -5.51
C LYS A 94 -7.02 -14.66 -6.59
N MET A 95 -7.72 -14.86 -7.70
CA MET A 95 -7.17 -15.58 -8.85
C MET A 95 -5.97 -14.86 -9.46
N LEU A 96 -6.04 -13.53 -9.56
CA LEU A 96 -4.92 -12.71 -10.06
C LEU A 96 -3.70 -12.82 -9.13
N ILE A 97 -3.89 -12.76 -7.81
CA ILE A 97 -2.82 -12.95 -6.82
C ILE A 97 -2.19 -14.33 -6.99
N LEU A 98 -3.01 -15.38 -7.09
CA LEU A 98 -2.52 -16.75 -7.28
C LEU A 98 -1.73 -16.88 -8.58
N ALA A 99 -2.25 -16.37 -9.69
CA ALA A 99 -1.58 -16.40 -10.98
C ALA A 99 -0.24 -15.62 -10.94
N PHE A 100 -0.23 -14.48 -10.24
CA PHE A 100 0.99 -13.69 -10.08
C PHE A 100 2.04 -14.41 -9.22
N LEU A 101 1.64 -15.05 -8.12
CA LEU A 101 2.54 -15.84 -7.28
C LEU A 101 3.14 -17.03 -8.06
N LEU A 102 2.34 -17.71 -8.88
CA LEU A 102 2.86 -18.77 -9.76
C LEU A 102 3.87 -18.22 -10.78
N TYR A 103 3.57 -17.07 -11.39
CA TYR A 103 4.49 -16.37 -12.29
C TYR A 103 5.81 -16.02 -11.58
N GLU A 104 5.73 -15.48 -10.38
CA GLU A 104 6.90 -15.13 -9.55
C GLU A 104 7.76 -16.35 -9.24
N ILE A 105 7.16 -17.48 -8.83
CA ILE A 105 7.87 -18.74 -8.58
C ILE A 105 8.60 -19.21 -9.84
N VAL A 106 7.97 -19.15 -11.00
CA VAL A 106 8.60 -19.54 -12.28
C VAL A 106 9.81 -18.64 -12.59
N ILE A 107 9.67 -17.32 -12.47
CA ILE A 107 10.78 -16.39 -12.74
C ILE A 107 11.94 -16.62 -11.75
N ILE A 108 11.65 -16.79 -10.46
CA ILE A 108 12.68 -17.09 -9.44
C ILE A 108 13.37 -18.42 -9.74
N SER A 109 12.63 -19.44 -10.18
CA SER A 109 13.21 -20.74 -10.52
C SER A 109 14.16 -20.67 -11.72
N VAL A 110 13.89 -19.80 -12.68
CA VAL A 110 14.72 -19.63 -13.89
C VAL A 110 15.88 -18.66 -13.69
N CYS A 111 15.63 -17.51 -13.05
CA CYS A 111 16.59 -16.41 -12.93
C CYS A 111 17.30 -16.38 -11.57
N GLY A 112 16.87 -17.19 -10.59
CA GLY A 112 17.34 -17.12 -9.20
C GLY A 112 16.92 -15.81 -8.50
N PHE A 113 17.41 -15.63 -7.28
CA PHE A 113 17.22 -14.38 -6.52
C PHE A 113 18.21 -13.29 -6.99
N THR A 114 17.92 -12.66 -8.12
CA THR A 114 18.79 -11.69 -8.78
C THR A 114 18.05 -10.38 -9.09
N ILE A 115 18.80 -9.32 -9.41
CA ILE A 115 18.20 -8.05 -9.87
C ILE A 115 17.40 -8.26 -11.17
N LYS A 116 17.82 -9.20 -12.03
CA LYS A 116 17.07 -9.52 -13.26
C LYS A 116 15.68 -10.08 -12.96
N SER A 117 15.56 -10.99 -11.99
CA SER A 117 14.26 -11.53 -11.58
C SER A 117 13.36 -10.46 -10.99
N ILE A 118 13.91 -9.52 -10.20
CA ILE A 118 13.15 -8.37 -9.69
C ILE A 118 12.56 -7.56 -10.86
N ILE A 119 13.35 -7.24 -11.88
CA ILE A 119 12.89 -6.47 -13.04
C ILE A 119 11.72 -7.19 -13.75
N TYR A 120 11.86 -8.49 -13.99
CA TYR A 120 10.81 -9.28 -14.66
C TYR A 120 9.54 -9.44 -13.82
N ILE A 121 9.65 -9.50 -12.49
CA ILE A 121 8.51 -9.64 -11.59
C ILE A 121 7.84 -8.28 -11.35
N THR A 122 8.63 -7.28 -10.97
CA THR A 122 8.10 -5.97 -10.56
C THR A 122 7.50 -5.20 -11.74
N GLY A 123 8.09 -5.24 -12.94
CA GLY A 123 7.58 -4.52 -14.10
C GLY A 123 6.12 -4.87 -14.44
N PRO A 124 5.81 -6.12 -14.78
CA PRO A 124 4.43 -6.54 -15.03
C PRO A 124 3.53 -6.38 -13.80
N GLY A 125 4.07 -6.66 -12.59
CA GLY A 125 3.33 -6.57 -11.34
C GLY A 125 2.82 -5.17 -11.04
N VAL A 126 3.68 -4.16 -11.17
CA VAL A 126 3.31 -2.75 -10.98
C VAL A 126 2.27 -2.31 -12.01
N GLY A 127 2.41 -2.74 -13.28
CA GLY A 127 1.41 -2.48 -14.32
C GLY A 127 0.04 -3.04 -13.95
N ILE A 128 -0.01 -4.28 -13.47
CA ILE A 128 -1.27 -4.92 -13.01
C ILE A 128 -1.88 -4.14 -11.84
N ILE A 129 -1.07 -3.79 -10.83
CA ILE A 129 -1.55 -3.02 -9.67
C ILE A 129 -2.09 -1.68 -10.12
N LEU A 130 -1.36 -0.96 -10.97
CA LEU A 130 -1.75 0.37 -11.43
C LEU A 130 -3.10 0.34 -12.16
N ILE A 131 -3.27 -0.57 -13.12
CA ILE A 131 -4.53 -0.72 -13.87
C ILE A 131 -5.68 -1.03 -12.92
N TYR A 132 -5.46 -1.97 -11.99
CA TYR A 132 -6.52 -2.43 -11.11
C TYR A 132 -6.88 -1.41 -10.02
N SER A 133 -5.88 -0.75 -9.42
CA SER A 133 -6.08 0.30 -8.44
C SER A 133 -6.80 1.50 -9.07
N PHE A 134 -6.45 1.88 -10.30
CA PHE A 134 -7.11 2.94 -11.03
C PHE A 134 -8.57 2.62 -11.36
N TYR A 135 -8.85 1.39 -11.78
CA TYR A 135 -10.23 0.91 -11.98
C TYR A 135 -11.07 1.02 -10.70
N LEU A 136 -10.53 0.55 -9.55
CA LEU A 136 -11.20 0.65 -8.27
C LEU A 136 -11.37 2.09 -7.81
N PHE A 137 -10.38 2.94 -8.06
CA PHE A 137 -10.43 4.36 -7.74
C PHE A 137 -11.56 5.08 -8.48
N ILE A 138 -11.67 4.91 -9.80
CA ILE A 138 -12.76 5.50 -10.59
C ILE A 138 -14.13 5.03 -10.07
N LYS A 139 -14.25 3.74 -9.76
CA LYS A 139 -15.48 3.19 -9.20
C LYS A 139 -15.82 3.80 -7.84
N GLN A 140 -14.81 3.98 -6.97
CA GLN A 140 -14.97 4.57 -5.65
C GLN A 140 -15.31 6.07 -5.74
N VAL A 141 -14.68 6.81 -6.69
CA VAL A 141 -15.01 8.22 -6.98
C VAL A 141 -16.49 8.36 -7.34
N LYS A 142 -16.96 7.58 -8.32
CA LYS A 142 -18.38 7.57 -8.72
C LYS A 142 -19.28 7.30 -7.52
N PHE A 143 -18.98 6.27 -6.72
CA PHE A 143 -19.77 5.94 -5.53
C PHE A 143 -19.79 7.07 -4.49
N THR A 144 -18.65 7.72 -4.27
CA THR A 144 -18.53 8.80 -3.28
C THR A 144 -19.27 10.06 -3.72
N ILE A 145 -19.23 10.42 -5.01
CA ILE A 145 -19.95 11.55 -5.57
C ILE A 145 -21.48 11.34 -5.42
N PHE A 146 -21.99 10.16 -5.79
CA PHE A 146 -23.43 9.92 -5.75
C PHE A 146 -23.99 9.76 -4.33
N HIS A 147 -23.20 9.26 -3.39
CA HIS A 147 -23.71 8.94 -2.05
C HIS A 147 -23.14 9.82 -0.93
N GLY A 148 -22.18 10.68 -1.21
CA GLY A 148 -21.51 11.54 -0.21
C GLY A 148 -20.79 10.78 0.91
N LYS A 149 -20.56 9.48 0.76
CA LYS A 149 -20.08 8.57 1.80
C LYS A 149 -18.77 7.88 1.39
N ASN A 150 -18.02 7.36 2.39
CA ASN A 150 -16.78 6.59 2.17
C ASN A 150 -15.58 7.40 1.64
N GLN A 151 -15.47 8.68 1.98
CA GLN A 151 -14.31 9.52 1.65
C GLN A 151 -12.99 8.91 2.12
N GLY A 152 -12.98 8.26 3.30
CA GLY A 152 -11.79 7.57 3.81
C GLY A 152 -11.27 6.48 2.86
N ARG A 153 -12.16 5.65 2.30
CA ARG A 153 -11.78 4.63 1.31
C ARG A 153 -11.28 5.25 0.01
N LEU A 154 -11.87 6.36 -0.41
CA LEU A 154 -11.43 7.10 -1.59
C LEU A 154 -10.00 7.60 -1.43
N LEU A 155 -9.68 8.23 -0.28
CA LEU A 155 -8.34 8.72 0.02
C LEU A 155 -7.30 7.59 0.11
N MET A 156 -7.66 6.47 0.74
CA MET A 156 -6.78 5.30 0.79
C MET A 156 -6.46 4.76 -0.63
N LEU A 157 -7.47 4.69 -1.52
CA LEU A 157 -7.25 4.30 -2.91
C LEU A 157 -6.45 5.34 -3.69
N ALA A 158 -6.68 6.64 -3.45
CA ALA A 158 -5.87 7.70 -4.04
C ALA A 158 -4.40 7.55 -3.63
N ALA A 159 -4.12 7.22 -2.36
CA ALA A 159 -2.77 6.94 -1.89
C ALA A 159 -2.11 5.80 -2.66
N VAL A 160 -2.82 4.67 -2.83
CA VAL A 160 -2.29 3.51 -3.57
C VAL A 160 -2.05 3.85 -5.05
N VAL A 161 -2.99 4.53 -5.71
CA VAL A 161 -2.83 4.94 -7.13
C VAL A 161 -1.65 5.87 -7.29
N PHE A 162 -1.52 6.86 -6.40
CA PHE A 162 -0.41 7.82 -6.44
C PHE A 162 0.93 7.12 -6.23
N ASP A 163 1.03 6.28 -5.21
CA ASP A 163 2.22 5.50 -4.90
C ASP A 163 2.66 4.62 -6.08
N CYS A 164 1.73 3.81 -6.62
CA CYS A 164 2.02 2.94 -7.77
C CYS A 164 2.38 3.72 -9.03
N SER A 165 1.79 4.90 -9.25
CA SER A 165 2.14 5.75 -10.40
C SER A 165 3.57 6.28 -10.29
N CYS A 166 3.95 6.79 -9.12
CA CYS A 166 5.31 7.24 -8.85
C CYS A 166 6.30 6.07 -8.91
N TYR A 167 5.96 4.92 -8.34
CA TYR A 167 6.81 3.73 -8.40
C TYR A 167 7.03 3.24 -9.83
N THR A 168 6.02 3.34 -10.71
CA THR A 168 6.19 3.04 -12.15
C THR A 168 7.24 3.93 -12.79
N LEU A 169 7.25 5.23 -12.48
CA LEU A 169 8.27 6.16 -12.98
C LEU A 169 9.66 5.83 -12.43
N ILE A 170 9.74 5.55 -11.13
CA ILE A 170 10.98 5.14 -10.46
C ILE A 170 11.54 3.87 -11.09
N PHE A 171 10.67 2.87 -11.32
CA PHE A 171 11.03 1.63 -11.97
C PHE A 171 11.57 1.86 -13.39
N PHE A 172 10.88 2.70 -14.16
CA PHE A 172 11.31 3.05 -15.53
C PHE A 172 12.71 3.68 -15.55
N PHE A 173 12.95 4.69 -14.70
CA PHE A 173 14.24 5.40 -14.68
C PHE A 173 15.38 4.59 -14.07
N ASN A 174 15.11 3.70 -13.09
CA ASN A 174 16.17 2.87 -12.50
C ASN A 174 16.55 1.66 -13.35
N TYR A 175 15.57 1.02 -13.99
CA TYR A 175 15.80 -0.28 -14.59
C TYR A 175 15.75 -0.29 -16.12
N ILE A 176 14.98 0.60 -16.74
CA ILE A 176 14.81 0.64 -18.19
C ILE A 176 15.74 1.69 -18.82
N GLN A 177 15.66 2.93 -18.40
CA GLN A 177 16.39 4.02 -19.03
C GLN A 177 17.76 4.30 -18.39
N LYS A 178 18.06 3.77 -17.20
CA LYS A 178 19.32 3.96 -16.44
C LYS A 178 19.85 5.38 -16.51
N THR A 179 19.13 6.31 -15.88
CA THR A 179 19.55 7.71 -15.86
C THR A 179 20.79 7.90 -14.99
N PRO A 180 21.72 8.80 -15.37
CA PRO A 180 22.86 9.16 -14.52
C PRO A 180 22.46 9.90 -13.23
N TYR A 181 21.20 10.33 -13.13
CA TYR A 181 20.65 11.09 -11.99
C TYR A 181 19.95 10.20 -10.95
N GLN A 182 20.61 9.15 -10.48
CA GLN A 182 20.04 8.25 -9.45
C GLN A 182 19.59 9.00 -8.20
N THR A 183 20.31 10.06 -7.82
CA THR A 183 19.96 10.90 -6.64
C THR A 183 18.58 11.54 -6.74
N ASP A 184 18.13 11.92 -7.93
CA ASP A 184 16.82 12.55 -8.13
C ASP A 184 15.68 11.52 -8.12
N VAL A 185 15.96 10.29 -8.53
CA VAL A 185 15.03 9.16 -8.45
C VAL A 185 14.73 8.81 -6.98
N PHE A 186 15.76 8.83 -6.12
CA PHE A 186 15.57 8.63 -4.69
C PHE A 186 14.74 9.76 -4.04
N LYS A 187 14.94 11.01 -4.45
CA LYS A 187 14.09 12.12 -3.97
C LYS A 187 12.62 11.91 -4.35
N LEU A 188 12.36 11.47 -5.59
CA LEU A 188 11.01 11.16 -6.05
C LEU A 188 10.39 10.04 -5.18
N TYR A 189 11.16 8.99 -4.88
CA TYR A 189 10.73 7.92 -3.99
C TYR A 189 10.34 8.44 -2.60
N TYR A 190 11.20 9.23 -1.94
CA TYR A 190 10.88 9.77 -0.61
C TYR A 190 9.65 10.66 -0.62
N ILE A 191 9.54 11.58 -1.59
CA ILE A 191 8.40 12.49 -1.70
C ILE A 191 7.11 11.70 -1.95
N SER A 192 7.13 10.72 -2.84
CA SER A 192 5.95 9.90 -3.13
C SER A 192 5.52 9.08 -1.92
N SER A 193 6.47 8.47 -1.21
CA SER A 193 6.19 7.69 0.00
C SER A 193 5.64 8.56 1.14
N ILE A 194 6.12 9.78 1.31
CA ILE A 194 5.60 10.73 2.30
C ILE A 194 4.15 11.07 1.96
N ILE A 195 3.88 11.48 0.73
CA ILE A 195 2.53 11.90 0.30
C ILE A 195 1.55 10.72 0.40
N SER A 196 1.93 9.53 -0.10
CA SER A 196 1.07 8.35 -0.08
C SER A 196 0.77 7.90 1.35
N SER A 197 1.76 7.91 2.24
CA SER A 197 1.59 7.57 3.66
C SER A 197 0.67 8.54 4.39
N LEU A 198 0.80 9.85 4.14
CA LEU A 198 -0.09 10.85 4.71
C LEU A 198 -1.53 10.69 4.21
N LEU A 199 -1.74 10.51 2.92
CA LEU A 199 -3.06 10.25 2.34
C LEU A 199 -3.68 8.97 2.91
N MET A 200 -2.90 7.93 3.07
CA MET A 200 -3.33 6.67 3.68
C MET A 200 -3.73 6.87 5.14
N ALA A 201 -2.92 7.56 5.93
CA ALA A 201 -3.18 7.85 7.33
C ALA A 201 -4.49 8.65 7.51
N ILE A 202 -4.68 9.71 6.72
CA ILE A 202 -5.92 10.51 6.73
C ILE A 202 -7.12 9.65 6.32
N GLY A 203 -6.97 8.82 5.28
CA GLY A 203 -8.01 7.90 4.82
C GLY A 203 -8.45 6.92 5.89
N LEU A 204 -7.50 6.31 6.63
CA LEU A 204 -7.76 5.42 7.75
C LEU A 204 -8.48 6.12 8.91
N GLN A 205 -8.07 7.37 9.23
CA GLN A 205 -8.74 8.16 10.28
C GLN A 205 -10.18 8.50 9.92
N LEU A 206 -10.45 8.94 8.69
CA LEU A 206 -11.80 9.23 8.21
C LEU A 206 -12.67 7.96 8.19
N MET A 207 -12.09 6.82 7.83
CA MET A 207 -12.78 5.54 7.92
C MET A 207 -13.16 5.21 9.36
N ASN A 208 -12.27 5.43 10.33
CA ASN A 208 -12.54 5.21 11.75
C ASN A 208 -13.69 6.09 12.25
N LYS A 209 -13.64 7.38 11.94
CA LYS A 209 -14.73 8.32 12.30
C LYS A 209 -16.07 7.81 11.78
N ARG A 210 -16.10 7.39 10.52
CA ARG A 210 -17.32 6.87 9.90
C ARG A 210 -17.82 5.57 10.55
N MET A 211 -16.91 4.67 10.92
CA MET A 211 -17.31 3.43 11.61
C MET A 211 -17.93 3.72 12.99
N LYS A 212 -17.37 4.66 13.75
CA LYS A 212 -17.94 5.09 15.04
C LYS A 212 -19.32 5.70 14.87
N GLU A 213 -19.53 6.56 13.89
CA GLU A 213 -20.84 7.14 13.55
C GLU A 213 -21.88 6.05 13.24
N LEU A 214 -21.52 5.05 12.42
CA LEU A 214 -22.40 3.95 12.07
C LEU A 214 -22.75 3.06 13.27
N GLN A 215 -21.80 2.86 14.17
CA GLN A 215 -22.05 2.13 15.42
C GLN A 215 -23.02 2.89 16.33
N ALA A 216 -22.84 4.21 16.50
CA ALA A 216 -23.77 5.05 17.27
C ALA A 216 -25.19 4.98 16.71
N ILE A 217 -25.35 5.16 15.39
CA ILE A 217 -26.65 5.05 14.71
C ILE A 217 -27.30 3.68 14.93
N LYS A 218 -26.50 2.60 14.90
CA LYS A 218 -27.01 1.24 15.13
C LYS A 218 -27.51 1.03 16.56
N ILE A 219 -26.82 1.61 17.55
CA ILE A 219 -27.22 1.56 18.95
C ILE A 219 -28.55 2.31 19.13
N THR A 220 -28.62 3.58 18.66
CA THR A 220 -29.86 4.38 18.77
C THR A 220 -31.05 3.71 18.10
N ARG A 221 -30.86 3.07 16.93
CA ARG A 221 -31.94 2.31 16.28
C ARG A 221 -32.42 1.13 17.10
N LYS A 222 -31.51 0.43 17.80
CA LYS A 222 -31.90 -0.67 18.68
C LYS A 222 -32.70 -0.17 19.89
N GLU A 223 -32.26 0.94 20.49
CA GLU A 223 -32.96 1.57 21.62
C GLU A 223 -34.37 2.03 21.22
N LEU A 224 -34.51 2.70 20.07
CA LEU A 224 -35.80 3.09 19.53
C LEU A 224 -36.72 1.87 19.29
N ALA A 225 -36.20 0.80 18.71
CA ALA A 225 -36.97 -0.42 18.45
C ALA A 225 -37.47 -1.04 19.75
N MET A 226 -36.72 -1.00 20.86
CA MET A 226 -37.15 -1.49 22.16
C MET A 226 -38.28 -0.61 22.76
N VAL A 227 -38.22 0.71 22.55
CA VAL A 227 -39.28 1.64 23.04
C VAL A 227 -40.59 1.49 22.28
N PHE A 228 -40.54 1.22 20.96
CA PHE A 228 -41.76 1.07 20.13
C PHE A 228 -42.38 -0.34 20.14
N HIS A 229 -41.71 -1.33 20.72
CA HIS A 229 -42.23 -2.68 20.90
C HIS A 229 -42.76 -2.96 22.31
N GLN A 230 -42.82 -1.95 23.20
CA GLN A 230 -43.58 -1.92 24.45
C GLN A 230 -44.97 -1.28 24.21
#